data_628947f4381819f66cc6b0d01796881f
#
_entry.id   628947f4381819f66cc6b0d01796881f
#
_cell.length_a   1.000
_cell.length_b   1.000
_cell.length_c   1.000
_cell.angle_alpha   90.00
_cell.angle_beta   90.00
_cell.angle_gamma   90.00
#
_symmetry.space_group_name_H-M   'P 1'
#
loop_
_entity.id
_entity.type
_entity.pdbx_description
1 polymer ?
#
loop_
_entity_poly.entity_id
_entity_poly.type
_entity_poly.pdbx_seq_one_letter_code
_entity_poly.pdbx_strand_id
1 'polypeptide(L)'
;NMVELVRDIRSTLGYIDGDFQTFSIDSNSLEFESLSQNFSYDYIFNLSALKHVRNERDPYTLMRMIMVNIFNTRKVLDIVIQQNTKKYFCVSTDKAANPVNMMGASKRIMEMFLMQESQNIDISMARFANVAFSDGSLLHGFNQRFLKKQPISAPNDVRRYFLTPQESGELCLMSGVLGGNMEIFFPKLN
;
A
#
# COMPACT_ATOMS: atom_id res chain seq x y z
N ASN A 1 -6.03 10.20 8.48
CA ASN A 1 -5.57 10.35 9.86
C ASN A 1 -6.04 9.17 10.69
N MET A 2 -5.11 8.50 11.42
CA MET A 2 -5.44 7.29 12.21
C MET A 2 -6.50 7.57 13.28
N VAL A 3 -6.48 8.75 13.90
CA VAL A 3 -7.48 9.16 14.92
C VAL A 3 -8.89 9.22 14.34
N GLU A 4 -9.05 9.76 13.14
CA GLU A 4 -10.34 9.80 12.45
C GLU A 4 -10.81 8.39 12.10
N LEU A 5 -9.92 7.57 11.52
CA LEU A 5 -10.23 6.17 11.21
C LEU A 5 -10.72 5.40 12.44
N VAL A 6 -10.02 5.54 13.58
CA VAL A 6 -10.42 4.88 14.84
C VAL A 6 -11.80 5.36 15.32
N ARG A 7 -12.05 6.67 15.24
CA ARG A 7 -13.35 7.23 15.61
C ARG A 7 -14.47 6.72 14.71
N ASP A 8 -14.23 6.69 13.40
CA ASP A 8 -15.22 6.23 12.42
C ASP A 8 -15.56 4.75 12.64
N ILE A 9 -14.54 3.90 12.81
CA ILE A 9 -14.75 2.46 13.08
C ILE A 9 -15.54 2.26 14.37
N ARG A 10 -15.14 2.91 15.46
CA ARG A 10 -15.83 2.79 16.76
C ARG A 10 -17.25 3.33 16.73
N SER A 11 -17.48 4.41 15.99
CA SER A 11 -18.82 5.00 15.84
C SER A 11 -19.75 4.14 14.98
N THR A 12 -19.20 3.40 14.03
CA THR A 12 -19.98 2.59 13.07
C THR A 12 -20.23 1.16 13.59
N LEU A 13 -19.19 0.53 14.14
CA LEU A 13 -19.22 -0.88 14.54
C LEU A 13 -19.36 -1.10 16.06
N GLY A 14 -19.28 -0.02 16.85
CA GLY A 14 -19.19 -0.10 18.30
C GLY A 14 -17.75 -0.36 18.77
N TYR A 15 -17.59 -0.39 20.10
CA TYR A 15 -16.31 -0.70 20.73
C TYR A 15 -16.43 -1.99 21.52
N ILE A 16 -15.63 -2.98 21.13
CA ILE A 16 -15.42 -4.21 21.89
C ILE A 16 -13.95 -4.23 22.29
N ASP A 17 -13.66 -4.38 23.55
CA ASP A 17 -12.28 -4.37 24.05
C ASP A 17 -11.50 -5.57 23.50
N GLY A 18 -10.32 -5.30 22.96
CA GLY A 18 -9.45 -6.31 22.36
C GLY A 18 -9.71 -6.63 20.86
N ASP A 19 -10.88 -6.31 20.31
CA ASP A 19 -11.20 -6.63 18.90
C ASP A 19 -10.48 -5.73 17.90
N PHE A 20 -10.20 -4.49 18.30
CA PHE A 20 -9.57 -3.51 17.42
C PHE A 20 -8.51 -2.69 18.18
N GLN A 21 -7.26 -2.88 17.79
CA GLN A 21 -6.11 -2.18 18.36
C GLN A 21 -5.40 -1.35 17.30
N THR A 22 -4.88 -0.19 17.69
CA THR A 22 -4.13 0.71 16.80
C THR A 22 -2.85 1.18 17.46
N PHE A 23 -1.77 1.15 16.68
CA PHE A 23 -0.43 1.56 17.13
C PHE A 23 0.13 2.56 16.13
N SER A 24 0.45 3.78 16.60
CA SER A 24 1.01 4.85 15.77
C SER A 24 2.54 4.73 15.73
N ILE A 25 3.05 3.70 15.06
CA ILE A 25 4.48 3.39 14.96
C ILE A 25 4.90 3.23 13.49
N ASP A 26 6.17 3.50 13.20
CA ASP A 26 6.75 3.23 11.87
C ASP A 26 7.03 1.73 11.74
N SER A 27 6.60 1.10 10.65
CA SER A 27 6.84 -0.32 10.39
C SER A 27 8.33 -0.69 10.23
N ASN A 28 9.22 0.29 10.18
CA ASN A 28 10.67 0.10 10.14
C ASN A 28 11.35 0.31 11.51
N SER A 29 10.59 0.65 12.54
CA SER A 29 11.14 0.96 13.86
C SER A 29 11.38 -0.28 14.73
N LEU A 30 12.17 -0.11 15.79
CA LEU A 30 12.38 -1.15 16.80
C LEU A 30 11.08 -1.43 17.59
N GLU A 31 10.25 -0.41 17.78
CA GLU A 31 8.95 -0.54 18.43
C GLU A 31 8.03 -1.48 17.63
N PHE A 32 8.07 -1.39 16.29
CA PHE A 32 7.32 -2.32 15.43
C PHE A 32 7.85 -3.74 15.54
N GLU A 33 9.17 -3.94 15.59
CA GLU A 33 9.76 -5.27 15.79
C GLU A 33 9.34 -5.86 17.14
N SER A 34 9.43 -5.07 18.21
CA SER A 34 9.01 -5.48 19.53
C SER A 34 7.51 -5.81 19.61
N LEU A 35 6.67 -4.96 18.98
CA LEU A 35 5.24 -5.22 18.86
C LEU A 35 4.98 -6.54 18.15
N SER A 36 5.63 -6.73 17.02
CA SER A 36 5.46 -7.92 16.18
C SER A 36 5.86 -9.20 16.90
N GLN A 37 6.83 -9.16 17.80
CA GLN A 37 7.23 -10.34 18.61
C GLN A 37 6.17 -10.75 19.64
N ASN A 38 5.30 -9.83 20.04
CA ASN A 38 4.27 -10.08 21.05
C ASN A 38 2.92 -10.51 20.48
N PHE A 39 2.73 -10.41 19.17
CA PHE A 39 1.47 -10.74 18.49
C PHE A 39 1.75 -11.65 17.30
N SER A 40 0.87 -12.61 17.09
CA SER A 40 0.84 -13.43 15.87
C SER A 40 -0.45 -13.15 15.11
N TYR A 41 -0.35 -13.04 13.78
CA TYR A 41 -1.48 -12.73 12.92
C TYR A 41 -1.64 -13.80 11.86
N ASP A 42 -2.86 -14.22 11.59
CA ASP A 42 -3.17 -15.16 10.50
C ASP A 42 -3.00 -14.50 9.13
N TYR A 43 -3.40 -13.24 8.99
CA TYR A 43 -3.35 -12.46 7.75
C TYR A 43 -2.69 -11.11 8.00
N ILE A 44 -1.77 -10.75 7.14
CA ILE A 44 -1.11 -9.45 7.17
C ILE A 44 -1.32 -8.71 5.84
N PHE A 45 -1.84 -7.49 5.93
CA PHE A 45 -2.03 -6.58 4.80
C PHE A 45 -1.01 -5.45 4.87
N ASN A 46 0.03 -5.53 4.07
CA ASN A 46 1.00 -4.44 3.95
C ASN A 46 0.52 -3.43 2.90
N LEU A 47 -0.03 -2.33 3.37
CA LEU A 47 -0.51 -1.23 2.55
C LEU A 47 0.47 -0.04 2.51
N SER A 48 1.64 -0.18 3.15
CA SER A 48 2.64 0.89 3.22
C SER A 48 3.34 1.08 1.88
N ALA A 49 3.45 2.33 1.43
CA ALA A 49 4.17 2.67 0.21
C ALA A 49 4.50 4.17 0.13
N LEU A 50 5.60 4.50 -0.53
CA LEU A 50 5.83 5.84 -1.07
C LEU A 50 5.56 5.83 -2.57
N LYS A 51 4.57 6.64 -3.00
CA LYS A 51 3.99 6.61 -4.35
C LYS A 51 4.26 7.86 -5.22
N HIS A 52 4.94 8.88 -4.69
CA HIS A 52 5.10 10.16 -5.37
C HIS A 52 6.30 10.15 -6.32
N VAL A 53 6.02 10.11 -7.63
CA VAL A 53 7.03 10.10 -8.71
C VAL A 53 7.92 11.35 -8.70
N ARG A 54 7.39 12.53 -8.33
CA ARG A 54 8.19 13.78 -8.28
C ARG A 54 9.37 13.71 -7.29
N ASN A 55 9.26 12.84 -6.30
CA ASN A 55 10.28 12.64 -5.29
C ASN A 55 11.56 11.98 -5.83
N GLU A 56 11.54 11.43 -7.03
CA GLU A 56 12.70 10.79 -7.65
C GLU A 56 13.83 11.77 -8.01
N ARG A 57 13.51 13.05 -8.10
CA ARG A 57 14.50 14.10 -8.46
C ARG A 57 15.41 14.45 -7.29
N ASP A 58 14.96 14.25 -6.07
CA ASP A 58 15.73 14.46 -4.87
C ASP A 58 16.31 13.12 -4.38
N PRO A 59 17.66 13.00 -4.25
CA PRO A 59 18.29 11.74 -3.90
C PRO A 59 17.89 11.22 -2.51
N TYR A 60 17.64 12.10 -1.55
CA TYR A 60 17.23 11.67 -0.20
C TYR A 60 15.82 11.11 -0.20
N THR A 61 14.91 11.73 -0.93
CA THR A 61 13.54 11.23 -1.09
C THR A 61 13.51 9.95 -1.90
N LEU A 62 14.38 9.81 -2.91
CA LEU A 62 14.55 8.56 -3.64
C LEU A 62 15.05 7.43 -2.73
N MET A 63 16.06 7.68 -1.91
CA MET A 63 16.55 6.72 -0.92
C MET A 63 15.42 6.31 0.05
N ARG A 64 14.63 7.27 0.54
CA ARG A 64 13.47 6.98 1.41
C ARG A 64 12.44 6.10 0.69
N MET A 65 12.17 6.34 -0.60
CA MET A 65 11.27 5.51 -1.41
C MET A 65 11.78 4.06 -1.52
N ILE A 66 13.06 3.88 -1.80
CA ILE A 66 13.70 2.55 -1.87
C ILE A 66 13.60 1.85 -0.51
N MET A 67 13.92 2.56 0.57
CA MET A 67 13.81 2.02 1.93
C MET A 67 12.38 1.54 2.22
N VAL A 68 11.37 2.38 1.99
CA VAL A 68 9.98 2.05 2.32
C VAL A 68 9.43 0.95 1.40
N ASN A 69 9.63 1.06 0.09
CA ASN A 69 9.00 0.15 -0.87
C ASN A 69 9.69 -1.21 -0.95
N ILE A 70 10.99 -1.29 -0.67
CA ILE A 70 11.78 -2.52 -0.81
C ILE A 70 12.19 -3.06 0.56
N PHE A 71 13.08 -2.35 1.26
CA PHE A 71 13.73 -2.89 2.46
C PHE A 71 12.76 -3.07 3.63
N ASN A 72 11.86 -2.11 3.88
CA ASN A 72 10.86 -2.26 4.92
C ASN A 72 9.88 -3.40 4.61
N THR A 73 9.47 -3.53 3.34
CA THR A 73 8.61 -4.64 2.92
C THR A 73 9.32 -5.98 3.17
N ARG A 74 10.60 -6.09 2.81
CA ARG A 74 11.41 -7.28 3.07
C ARG A 74 11.51 -7.58 4.56
N LYS A 75 11.84 -6.58 5.37
CA LYS A 75 11.95 -6.72 6.83
C LYS A 75 10.64 -7.22 7.47
N VAL A 76 9.51 -6.62 7.08
CA VAL A 76 8.19 -7.06 7.56
C VAL A 76 7.92 -8.50 7.13
N LEU A 77 8.25 -8.86 5.91
CA LEU A 77 8.08 -10.21 5.40
C LEU A 77 8.91 -11.23 6.19
N ASP A 78 10.16 -10.94 6.51
CA ASP A 78 11.02 -11.81 7.31
C ASP A 78 10.43 -12.06 8.72
N ILE A 79 9.87 -11.03 9.35
CA ILE A 79 9.17 -11.16 10.65
C ILE A 79 7.94 -12.05 10.51
N VAL A 80 7.15 -11.83 9.50
CA VAL A 80 5.89 -12.55 9.23
C VAL A 80 6.12 -14.04 8.98
N ILE A 81 7.18 -14.39 8.24
CA ILE A 81 7.57 -15.78 7.99
C ILE A 81 7.96 -16.47 9.30
N GLN A 82 8.72 -15.80 10.16
CA GLN A 82 9.12 -16.35 11.47
C GLN A 82 7.94 -16.62 12.41
N GLN A 83 6.83 -15.90 12.23
CA GLN A 83 5.61 -16.03 13.04
C GLN A 83 4.62 -17.10 12.54
N ASN A 84 4.94 -17.80 11.46
CA ASN A 84 4.05 -18.76 10.80
C ASN A 84 2.69 -18.15 10.41
N THR A 85 2.68 -16.89 9.99
CA THR A 85 1.51 -16.23 9.42
C THR A 85 1.01 -17.01 8.22
N LYS A 86 -0.31 -17.20 8.10
CA LYS A 86 -0.91 -17.99 7.02
C LYS A 86 -0.80 -17.28 5.68
N LYS A 87 -0.98 -15.96 5.66
CA LYS A 87 -1.01 -15.21 4.42
C LYS A 87 -0.49 -13.78 4.56
N TYR A 88 0.28 -13.37 3.56
CA TYR A 88 0.78 -12.02 3.41
C TYR A 88 0.23 -11.39 2.12
N PHE A 89 -0.42 -10.25 2.27
CA PHE A 89 -0.88 -9.43 1.14
C PHE A 89 -0.06 -8.14 1.06
N CYS A 90 0.29 -7.73 -0.16
CA CYS A 90 1.00 -6.47 -0.38
C CYS A 90 0.43 -5.69 -1.57
N VAL A 91 0.25 -4.38 -1.40
CA VAL A 91 -0.17 -3.52 -2.50
C VAL A 91 0.98 -3.25 -3.47
N SER A 92 0.67 -3.28 -4.75
CA SER A 92 1.54 -2.89 -5.84
C SER A 92 0.85 -1.87 -6.76
N THR A 93 1.36 -1.66 -7.93
CA THR A 93 0.89 -0.67 -8.90
C THR A 93 0.95 -1.21 -10.32
N ASP A 94 0.09 -0.70 -11.20
CA ASP A 94 0.15 -0.91 -12.64
C ASP A 94 1.53 -0.58 -13.24
N LYS A 95 2.22 0.40 -12.64
CA LYS A 95 3.55 0.84 -13.08
C LYS A 95 4.67 -0.16 -12.80
N ALA A 96 4.42 -1.18 -11.97
CA ALA A 96 5.34 -2.29 -11.75
C ALA A 96 5.38 -3.28 -12.93
N ALA A 97 4.34 -3.31 -13.78
CA ALA A 97 4.30 -4.19 -14.95
C ALA A 97 5.35 -3.81 -16.00
N ASN A 98 5.48 -2.51 -16.27
CA ASN A 98 6.48 -1.96 -17.20
C ASN A 98 7.05 -0.65 -16.60
N PRO A 99 8.03 -0.74 -15.70
CA PRO A 99 8.52 0.43 -14.96
C PRO A 99 9.29 1.38 -15.87
N VAL A 100 8.80 2.63 -15.95
CA VAL A 100 9.46 3.74 -16.67
C VAL A 100 10.03 4.79 -15.70
N ASN A 101 9.91 4.56 -14.40
CA ASN A 101 10.40 5.43 -13.34
C ASN A 101 10.77 4.61 -12.10
N MET A 102 11.48 5.23 -11.16
CA MET A 102 12.00 4.57 -9.96
C MET A 102 10.89 4.10 -9.01
N MET A 103 9.76 4.80 -8.96
CA MET A 103 8.62 4.34 -8.17
C MET A 103 8.08 3.00 -8.69
N GLY A 104 7.86 2.89 -10.00
CA GLY A 104 7.47 1.62 -10.63
C GLY A 104 8.55 0.54 -10.48
N ALA A 105 9.82 0.90 -10.66
CA ALA A 105 10.95 -0.03 -10.51
C ALA A 105 11.07 -0.55 -9.06
N SER A 106 10.92 0.32 -8.06
CA SER A 106 10.97 -0.09 -6.64
C SER A 106 9.84 -1.08 -6.30
N LYS A 107 8.65 -0.86 -6.83
CA LYS A 107 7.52 -1.80 -6.67
C LYS A 107 7.75 -3.11 -7.42
N ARG A 108 8.36 -3.08 -8.60
CA ARG A 108 8.72 -4.30 -9.33
C ARG A 108 9.75 -5.13 -8.56
N ILE A 109 10.78 -4.49 -8.01
CA ILE A 109 11.78 -5.18 -7.17
C ILE A 109 11.11 -5.77 -5.92
N MET A 110 10.22 -5.03 -5.27
CA MET A 110 9.41 -5.54 -4.16
C MET A 110 8.65 -6.81 -4.56
N GLU A 111 7.94 -6.81 -5.69
CA GLU A 111 7.22 -7.98 -6.19
C GLU A 111 8.15 -9.19 -6.40
N MET A 112 9.36 -8.97 -6.89
CA MET A 112 10.35 -10.06 -7.09
C MET A 112 10.77 -10.68 -5.74
N PHE A 113 10.99 -9.87 -4.69
CA PHE A 113 11.24 -10.40 -3.34
C PHE A 113 10.05 -11.18 -2.80
N LEU A 114 8.84 -10.68 -2.98
CA LEU A 114 7.63 -11.38 -2.56
C LEU A 114 7.48 -12.73 -3.29
N MET A 115 7.72 -12.74 -4.59
CA MET A 115 7.69 -13.98 -5.38
C MET A 115 8.76 -15.00 -4.93
N GLN A 116 9.95 -14.53 -4.58
CA GLN A 116 11.01 -15.38 -4.05
C GLN A 116 10.60 -16.08 -2.75
N GLU A 117 9.93 -15.34 -1.84
CA GLU A 117 9.53 -15.86 -0.53
C GLU A 117 8.19 -16.62 -0.55
N SER A 118 7.52 -16.72 -1.68
CA SER A 118 6.24 -17.44 -1.82
C SER A 118 6.33 -18.94 -1.53
N GLN A 119 7.53 -19.49 -1.43
CA GLN A 119 7.76 -20.87 -0.97
C GLN A 119 7.64 -21.01 0.56
N ASN A 120 7.81 -19.92 1.30
CA ASN A 120 7.83 -19.90 2.74
C ASN A 120 6.51 -19.43 3.36
N ILE A 121 5.70 -18.70 2.60
CA ILE A 121 4.41 -18.15 3.03
C ILE A 121 3.53 -17.89 1.81
N ASP A 122 2.21 -18.06 1.95
CA ASP A 122 1.26 -17.67 0.91
C ASP A 122 1.24 -16.16 0.72
N ILE A 123 1.52 -15.71 -0.50
CA ILE A 123 1.60 -14.30 -0.86
C ILE A 123 0.65 -13.99 -2.01
N SER A 124 -0.15 -12.93 -1.83
CA SER A 124 -0.91 -12.35 -2.93
C SER A 124 -0.69 -10.84 -3.02
N MET A 125 -0.94 -10.28 -4.17
CA MET A 125 -0.69 -8.86 -4.46
C MET A 125 -1.86 -8.26 -5.24
N ALA A 126 -2.04 -6.93 -5.13
CA ALA A 126 -2.93 -6.20 -6.01
C ALA A 126 -2.20 -5.04 -6.67
N ARG A 127 -2.34 -4.91 -8.00
CA ARG A 127 -1.85 -3.78 -8.78
C ARG A 127 -2.98 -2.82 -9.05
N PHE A 128 -2.83 -1.58 -8.60
CA PHE A 128 -3.81 -0.52 -8.83
C PHE A 128 -3.37 0.40 -9.97
N ALA A 129 -4.34 0.93 -10.68
CA ALA A 129 -4.23 2.19 -11.38
C ALA A 129 -4.22 3.38 -10.37
N ASN A 130 -4.57 4.58 -10.81
CA ASN A 130 -4.65 5.70 -9.89
C ASN A 130 -5.92 5.59 -9.03
N VAL A 131 -5.81 5.72 -7.72
CA VAL A 131 -6.96 5.80 -6.83
C VAL A 131 -7.45 7.26 -6.79
N ALA A 132 -8.69 7.48 -7.21
CA ALA A 132 -9.30 8.81 -7.26
C ALA A 132 -9.37 9.45 -5.87
N PHE A 133 -9.08 10.74 -5.81
CA PHE A 133 -9.13 11.55 -4.58
C PHE A 133 -8.26 11.06 -3.40
N SER A 134 -7.44 10.03 -3.61
CA SER A 134 -6.46 9.63 -2.60
C SER A 134 -5.47 10.78 -2.32
N ASP A 135 -4.95 10.85 -1.11
CA ASP A 135 -4.02 11.90 -0.71
C ASP A 135 -2.83 12.01 -1.67
N GLY A 136 -2.51 13.25 -2.08
CA GLY A 136 -1.48 13.54 -3.07
C GLY A 136 -1.82 13.12 -4.52
N SER A 137 -3.02 12.59 -4.80
CA SER A 137 -3.46 12.29 -6.17
C SER A 137 -3.72 13.55 -6.98
N LEU A 138 -3.76 13.40 -8.33
CA LEU A 138 -4.03 14.52 -9.24
C LEU A 138 -5.40 15.17 -8.95
N LEU A 139 -6.44 14.36 -8.78
CA LEU A 139 -7.80 14.84 -8.50
C LEU A 139 -7.89 15.51 -7.13
N HIS A 140 -7.23 14.95 -6.12
CA HIS A 140 -7.11 15.60 -4.82
C HIS A 140 -6.42 16.97 -4.95
N GLY A 141 -5.33 17.04 -5.70
CA GLY A 141 -4.61 18.29 -5.97
C GLY A 141 -5.47 19.33 -6.70
N PHE A 142 -6.30 18.94 -7.65
CA PHE A 142 -7.24 19.84 -8.33
C PHE A 142 -8.30 20.35 -7.38
N ASN A 143 -8.86 19.51 -6.52
CA ASN A 143 -9.84 19.90 -5.51
C ASN A 143 -9.26 20.93 -4.52
N GLN A 144 -8.03 20.68 -4.05
CA GLN A 144 -7.35 21.63 -3.16
C GLN A 144 -7.08 22.99 -3.83
N ARG A 145 -6.67 23.00 -5.10
CA ARG A 145 -6.46 24.23 -5.86
C ARG A 145 -7.77 24.99 -6.10
N PHE A 146 -8.84 24.26 -6.42
CA PHE A 146 -10.17 24.85 -6.59
C PHE A 146 -10.64 25.56 -5.31
N LEU A 147 -10.55 24.89 -4.17
CA LEU A 147 -10.91 25.46 -2.86
C LEU A 147 -10.07 26.70 -2.51
N LYS A 148 -8.80 26.71 -2.90
CA LYS A 148 -7.86 27.83 -2.67
C LYS A 148 -7.90 28.90 -3.76
N LYS A 149 -8.82 28.80 -4.73
CA LYS A 149 -8.91 29.69 -5.89
C LYS A 149 -7.58 29.83 -6.66
N GLN A 150 -6.82 28.75 -6.75
CA GLN A 150 -5.54 28.67 -7.47
C GLN A 150 -5.77 28.16 -8.91
N PRO A 151 -4.90 28.53 -9.86
CA PRO A 151 -4.98 28.02 -11.23
C PRO A 151 -4.90 26.50 -11.29
N ILE A 152 -5.75 25.87 -12.11
CA ILE A 152 -5.71 24.46 -12.42
C ILE A 152 -5.06 24.30 -13.79
N SER A 153 -3.99 23.52 -13.86
CA SER A 153 -3.33 23.15 -15.10
C SER A 153 -3.35 21.63 -15.23
N ALA A 154 -3.86 21.14 -16.36
CA ALA A 154 -3.91 19.73 -16.68
C ALA A 154 -3.45 19.52 -18.13
N PRO A 155 -2.68 18.46 -18.43
CA PRO A 155 -2.40 18.08 -19.81
C PRO A 155 -3.69 17.61 -20.49
N ASN A 156 -3.87 17.95 -21.76
CA ASN A 156 -5.04 17.58 -22.56
C ASN A 156 -4.82 16.31 -23.40
N ASP A 157 -3.61 15.80 -23.41
CA ASP A 157 -3.15 14.65 -24.21
C ASP A 157 -2.92 13.37 -23.39
N VAL A 158 -3.22 13.40 -22.09
CA VAL A 158 -2.99 12.27 -21.17
C VAL A 158 -4.30 11.62 -20.76
N ARG A 159 -4.47 10.35 -21.08
CA ARG A 159 -5.54 9.51 -20.53
C ARG A 159 -5.07 8.79 -19.28
N ARG A 160 -5.90 8.74 -18.25
CA ARG A 160 -5.63 8.05 -17.01
C ARG A 160 -6.84 7.26 -16.55
N TYR A 161 -6.60 6.05 -16.12
CA TYR A 161 -7.61 5.22 -15.48
C TYR A 161 -7.61 5.48 -13.96
N PHE A 162 -8.79 5.50 -13.39
CA PHE A 162 -8.99 5.70 -11.96
C PHE A 162 -9.84 4.59 -11.39
N LEU A 163 -9.53 4.22 -10.16
CA LEU A 163 -10.37 3.42 -9.28
C LEU A 163 -10.94 4.33 -8.19
N THR A 164 -12.11 4.02 -7.70
CA THR A 164 -12.61 4.62 -6.48
C THR A 164 -11.85 4.07 -5.26
N PRO A 165 -11.83 4.78 -4.11
CA PRO A 165 -11.30 4.23 -2.87
C PRO A 165 -11.98 2.91 -2.46
N GLN A 166 -13.30 2.80 -2.68
CA GLN A 166 -14.05 1.58 -2.40
C GLN A 166 -13.57 0.42 -3.26
N GLU A 167 -13.53 0.56 -4.59
CA GLU A 167 -13.04 -0.49 -5.50
C GLU A 167 -11.61 -0.92 -5.17
N SER A 168 -10.74 0.02 -4.78
CA SER A 168 -9.38 -0.32 -4.38
C SER A 168 -9.34 -1.13 -3.07
N GLY A 169 -10.21 -0.80 -2.11
CA GLY A 169 -10.36 -1.56 -0.86
C GLY A 169 -10.90 -2.96 -1.10
N GLU A 170 -11.94 -3.09 -1.91
CA GLU A 170 -12.52 -4.39 -2.30
C GLU A 170 -11.49 -5.27 -3.00
N LEU A 171 -10.69 -4.71 -3.93
CA LEU A 171 -9.61 -5.44 -4.60
C LEU A 171 -8.53 -5.92 -3.62
N CYS A 172 -8.17 -5.11 -2.61
CA CYS A 172 -7.26 -5.53 -1.54
C CYS A 172 -7.83 -6.70 -0.76
N LEU A 173 -9.08 -6.61 -0.33
CA LEU A 173 -9.73 -7.66 0.45
C LEU A 173 -9.86 -8.94 -0.35
N MET A 174 -10.32 -8.86 -1.59
CA MET A 174 -10.43 -10.03 -2.48
C MET A 174 -9.08 -10.70 -2.68
N SER A 175 -8.04 -9.93 -3.01
CA SER A 175 -6.71 -10.48 -3.20
C SER A 175 -6.11 -11.04 -1.91
N GLY A 176 -6.25 -10.33 -0.78
CA GLY A 176 -5.67 -10.74 0.49
C GLY A 176 -6.37 -11.94 1.13
N VAL A 177 -7.67 -12.11 0.92
CA VAL A 177 -8.45 -13.20 1.54
C VAL A 177 -8.62 -14.38 0.59
N LEU A 178 -8.95 -14.13 -0.69
CA LEU A 178 -9.31 -15.16 -1.66
C LEU A 178 -8.18 -15.49 -2.64
N GLY A 179 -7.20 -14.61 -2.81
CA GLY A 179 -6.11 -14.82 -3.76
C GLY A 179 -5.27 -16.05 -3.42
N GLY A 180 -4.88 -16.81 -4.43
CA GLY A 180 -3.91 -17.89 -4.28
C GLY A 180 -2.48 -17.39 -4.12
N ASN A 181 -1.57 -18.32 -3.80
CA ASN A 181 -0.15 -17.99 -3.69
C ASN A 181 0.42 -17.50 -5.02
N MET A 182 1.18 -16.42 -5.00
CA MET A 182 1.76 -15.72 -6.15
C MET A 182 0.76 -15.04 -7.09
N GLU A 183 -0.52 -14.97 -6.75
CA GLU A 183 -1.51 -14.30 -7.58
C GLU A 183 -1.42 -12.77 -7.45
N ILE A 184 -1.54 -12.11 -8.60
CA ILE A 184 -1.57 -10.65 -8.71
C ILE A 184 -2.93 -10.23 -9.26
N PHE A 185 -3.74 -9.62 -8.42
CA PHE A 185 -5.03 -9.07 -8.80
C PHE A 185 -4.88 -7.68 -9.42
N PHE A 186 -5.64 -7.42 -10.44
CA PHE A 186 -5.72 -6.10 -11.08
C PHE A 186 -7.12 -5.84 -11.62
N PRO A 187 -7.58 -4.59 -11.62
CA PRO A 187 -8.91 -4.26 -12.13
C PRO A 187 -8.94 -4.40 -13.67
N LYS A 188 -10.03 -4.92 -14.19
CA LYS A 188 -10.31 -4.83 -15.63
C LYS A 188 -10.78 -3.40 -15.92
N LEU A 189 -9.93 -2.63 -16.56
CA LEU A 189 -10.24 -1.26 -16.98
C LEU A 189 -10.82 -1.29 -18.40
N ASN A 190 -11.98 -0.66 -18.58
CA ASN A 190 -12.68 -0.54 -19.87
C ASN A 190 -12.33 0.77 -20.56
#